data_7bffe3a56bf4a0579da09c13fd402b0a
#
_entry.id   7bffe3a56bf4a0579da09c13fd402b0a
#
_cell.length_a   1.000
_cell.length_b   1.000
_cell.length_c   1.000
_cell.angle_alpha   90.00
_cell.angle_beta   90.00
_cell.angle_gamma   90.00
#
_symmetry.space_group_name_H-M   'P 1'
#
loop_
_entity.id
_entity.type
_entity.pdbx_description
1 polymer ?
#
loop_
_entity_poly.entity_id
_entity_poly.type
_entity_poly.pdbx_seq_one_letter_code
_entity_poly.pdbx_strand_id
1 'polypeptide(L)'
;MAVVNLLQRQLERRAELVCHNRNQSVSVELGKSCFEPIVNGVHFIKHHYKLDSTHCDYSSIVAKVIWEEAKWALYIPNTDPDKEIEDWLPYPFLPKTTDLTALICEIEKDPKSYFW
;
A
#
# COMPACT_ATOMS: atom_id res chain seq x y z
N MET A 1 20.59 4.98 10.59
CA MET A 1 20.19 5.24 11.97
C MET A 1 19.32 4.10 12.47
N ALA A 2 19.58 3.62 13.69
CA ALA A 2 18.95 2.42 14.24
C ALA A 2 17.41 2.56 14.37
N VAL A 3 16.91 3.74 14.74
CA VAL A 3 15.49 3.99 14.92
C VAL A 3 14.74 3.89 13.60
N VAL A 4 15.28 4.49 12.53
CA VAL A 4 14.66 4.44 11.20
C VAL A 4 14.67 3.02 10.66
N ASN A 5 15.74 2.26 10.87
CA ASN A 5 15.80 0.87 10.43
C ASN A 5 14.78 -0.01 11.16
N LEU A 6 14.57 0.22 12.46
CA LEU A 6 13.58 -0.51 13.23
C LEU A 6 12.16 -0.19 12.76
N LEU A 7 11.86 1.07 12.50
CA LEU A 7 10.57 1.50 11.99
C LEU A 7 10.31 0.91 10.60
N GLN A 8 11.33 0.90 9.74
CA GLN A 8 11.23 0.30 8.43
C GLN A 8 10.90 -1.19 8.51
N ARG A 9 11.57 -1.93 9.40
CA ARG A 9 11.30 -3.35 9.61
C ARG A 9 9.90 -3.61 10.13
N GLN A 10 9.43 -2.78 11.05
CA GLN A 10 8.07 -2.90 11.57
C GLN A 10 7.05 -2.68 10.46
N LEU A 11 7.25 -1.67 9.62
CA LEU A 11 6.37 -1.38 8.50
C LEU A 11 6.35 -2.54 7.50
N GLU A 12 7.52 -3.04 7.12
CA GLU A 12 7.62 -4.15 6.16
C GLU A 12 6.93 -5.41 6.68
N ARG A 13 7.08 -5.71 7.97
CA ARG A 13 6.43 -6.87 8.59
C ARG A 13 4.91 -6.71 8.58
N ARG A 14 4.42 -5.51 8.89
CA ARG A 14 2.98 -5.22 8.84
C ARG A 14 2.44 -5.29 7.42
N ALA A 15 3.19 -4.75 6.45
CA ALA A 15 2.81 -4.80 5.04
C ALA A 15 2.71 -6.25 4.54
N GLU A 16 3.66 -7.10 4.94
CA GLU A 16 3.64 -8.52 4.60
C GLU A 16 2.38 -9.20 5.11
N LEU A 17 1.98 -8.91 6.36
CA LEU A 17 0.76 -9.47 6.95
C LEU A 17 -0.49 -8.98 6.22
N VAL A 18 -0.56 -7.71 5.85
CA VAL A 18 -1.69 -7.17 5.07
C VAL A 18 -1.85 -7.94 3.76
N CYS A 19 -0.76 -8.06 3.02
CA CYS A 19 -0.77 -8.76 1.74
C CYS A 19 -1.15 -10.23 1.89
N HIS A 20 -0.59 -10.90 2.89
CA HIS A 20 -0.90 -12.31 3.18
C HIS A 20 -2.39 -12.49 3.50
N ASN A 21 -2.93 -11.66 4.39
CA ASN A 21 -4.33 -11.76 4.80
C ASN A 21 -5.28 -11.48 3.64
N ARG A 22 -4.98 -10.48 2.83
CA ARG A 22 -5.80 -10.17 1.66
C ARG A 22 -5.76 -11.29 0.63
N ASN A 23 -4.59 -11.85 0.38
CA ASN A 23 -4.43 -12.94 -0.60
C ASN A 23 -5.15 -14.22 -0.17
N GLN A 24 -5.37 -14.42 1.13
CA GLN A 24 -6.14 -15.54 1.64
C GLN A 24 -7.65 -15.30 1.58
N SER A 25 -8.08 -14.03 1.69
CA SER A 25 -9.49 -13.66 1.74
C SER A 25 -10.09 -13.39 0.37
N VAL A 26 -9.26 -13.08 -0.63
CA VAL A 26 -9.69 -12.68 -1.97
C VAL A 26 -9.09 -13.63 -2.99
N SER A 27 -9.87 -14.07 -3.97
CA SER A 27 -9.37 -14.97 -5.00
C SER A 27 -8.34 -14.26 -5.89
N VAL A 28 -7.40 -15.04 -6.43
CA VAL A 28 -6.34 -14.53 -7.31
C VAL A 28 -6.93 -13.85 -8.56
N GLU A 29 -8.11 -14.29 -9.01
CA GLU A 29 -8.83 -13.70 -10.15
C GLU A 29 -9.15 -12.22 -9.94
N LEU A 30 -9.33 -11.80 -8.68
CA LEU A 30 -9.62 -10.41 -8.33
C LEU A 30 -8.35 -9.59 -8.08
N GLY A 31 -7.19 -10.19 -8.27
CA GLY A 31 -5.90 -9.55 -8.06
C GLY A 31 -5.16 -10.08 -6.85
N LYS A 32 -3.85 -9.90 -6.85
CA LYS A 32 -2.98 -10.31 -5.75
C LYS A 32 -2.37 -9.09 -5.09
N SER A 33 -2.42 -9.04 -3.76
CA SER A 33 -1.83 -7.97 -2.98
C SER A 33 -0.36 -8.24 -2.72
N CYS A 34 0.46 -7.19 -2.85
CA CYS A 34 1.90 -7.27 -2.70
C CYS A 34 2.43 -5.93 -2.16
N PHE A 35 3.67 -5.91 -1.70
CA PHE A 35 4.31 -4.66 -1.32
C PHE A 35 5.77 -4.63 -1.80
N GLU A 36 6.31 -3.43 -1.91
CA GLU A 36 7.71 -3.21 -2.28
C GLU A 36 8.32 -2.20 -1.31
N PRO A 37 9.46 -2.52 -0.67
CA PRO A 37 10.15 -1.55 0.19
C PRO A 37 10.67 -0.37 -0.63
N ILE A 38 10.54 0.83 -0.07
CA ILE A 38 11.12 2.05 -0.60
C ILE A 38 11.88 2.76 0.50
N VAL A 39 12.58 3.83 0.18
CA VAL A 39 13.29 4.62 1.19
C VAL A 39 12.26 5.18 2.18
N ASN A 40 12.45 4.85 3.46
CA ASN A 40 11.60 5.25 4.58
C ASN A 40 10.14 4.82 4.46
N GLY A 41 9.85 3.76 3.71
CA GLY A 41 8.47 3.33 3.58
C GLY A 41 8.27 2.10 2.71
N VAL A 42 7.04 1.95 2.23
CA VAL A 42 6.67 0.89 1.29
C VAL A 42 5.64 1.41 0.29
N HIS A 43 5.63 0.79 -0.89
CA HIS A 43 4.50 0.87 -1.83
C HIS A 43 3.67 -0.40 -1.67
N PHE A 44 2.35 -0.25 -1.60
CA PHE A 44 1.43 -1.38 -1.73
C PHE A 44 1.05 -1.51 -3.20
N ILE A 45 1.04 -2.74 -3.70
CA ILE A 45 0.90 -3.04 -5.12
C ILE A 45 -0.22 -4.07 -5.30
N LYS A 46 -1.01 -3.88 -6.33
CA LYS A 46 -2.00 -4.86 -6.77
C LYS A 46 -1.56 -5.42 -8.11
N HIS A 47 -1.36 -6.73 -8.17
CA HIS A 47 -1.09 -7.44 -9.41
C HIS A 47 -2.40 -7.89 -10.02
N HIS A 48 -2.60 -7.60 -11.30
CA HIS A 48 -3.80 -7.96 -12.05
C HIS A 48 -3.48 -9.14 -12.97
N TYR A 49 -4.34 -10.14 -12.96
CA TYR A 49 -4.18 -11.35 -13.76
C TYR A 49 -5.27 -11.42 -14.81
N LYS A 50 -4.92 -11.91 -16.00
CA LYS A 50 -5.92 -12.24 -17.01
C LYS A 50 -6.70 -13.45 -16.57
N LEU A 51 -7.94 -13.56 -17.00
CA LEU A 51 -8.76 -14.74 -16.79
C LEU A 51 -8.00 -15.96 -17.34
N ASP A 52 -7.94 -17.02 -16.55
CA ASP A 52 -7.25 -18.27 -16.88
C ASP A 52 -5.72 -18.16 -16.98
N SER A 53 -5.14 -17.04 -16.53
CA SER A 53 -3.69 -16.87 -16.53
C SER A 53 -3.10 -17.04 -15.14
N THR A 54 -1.96 -17.70 -15.05
CA THR A 54 -1.15 -17.79 -13.84
C THR A 54 -0.09 -16.68 -13.78
N HIS A 55 0.03 -15.89 -14.85
CA HIS A 55 1.01 -14.82 -14.96
C HIS A 55 0.36 -13.47 -14.72
N CYS A 56 1.09 -12.58 -14.04
CA CYS A 56 0.65 -11.22 -13.82
C CYS A 56 0.56 -10.47 -15.15
N ASP A 57 -0.62 -9.90 -15.46
CA ASP A 57 -0.84 -9.12 -16.68
C ASP A 57 -0.27 -7.71 -16.53
N TYR A 58 -0.58 -7.04 -15.42
CA TYR A 58 -0.03 -5.72 -15.09
C TYR A 58 -0.14 -5.49 -13.59
N SER A 59 0.63 -4.50 -13.10
CA SER A 59 0.65 -4.14 -11.69
C SER A 59 0.31 -2.66 -11.52
N SER A 60 -0.39 -2.33 -10.44
CA SER A 60 -0.73 -0.97 -10.06
C SER A 60 -0.25 -0.69 -8.65
N ILE A 61 0.40 0.46 -8.44
CA ILE A 61 0.73 0.92 -7.10
C ILE A 61 -0.53 1.56 -6.52
N VAL A 62 -1.03 1.02 -5.42
CA VAL A 62 -2.33 1.45 -4.86
C VAL A 62 -2.17 2.37 -3.65
N ALA A 63 -1.03 2.34 -2.97
CA ALA A 63 -0.78 3.18 -1.79
C ALA A 63 0.71 3.33 -1.55
N LYS A 64 1.06 4.44 -0.90
CA LYS A 64 2.43 4.68 -0.43
C LYS A 64 2.37 5.07 1.04
N VAL A 65 3.15 4.37 1.87
CA VAL A 65 3.32 4.70 3.28
C VAL A 65 4.76 5.11 3.50
N ILE A 66 4.98 6.30 4.04
CA ILE A 66 6.33 6.76 4.35
C ILE A 66 6.41 7.36 5.76
N TRP A 67 7.60 7.28 6.35
CA TRP A 67 7.90 7.92 7.61
C TRP A 67 8.49 9.30 7.31
N GLU A 68 7.74 10.34 7.66
CA GLU A 68 8.18 11.72 7.48
C GLU A 68 7.67 12.59 8.61
N GLU A 69 8.47 13.57 9.01
CA GLU A 69 8.10 14.51 10.07
C GLU A 69 7.66 13.83 11.37
N ALA A 70 8.35 12.73 11.73
CA ALA A 70 8.06 11.91 12.92
C ALA A 70 6.65 11.29 12.93
N LYS A 71 6.06 11.08 11.75
CA LYS A 71 4.74 10.45 11.60
C LYS A 71 4.72 9.53 10.38
N TRP A 72 3.78 8.60 10.39
CA TRP A 72 3.46 7.78 9.21
C TRP A 72 2.51 8.57 8.31
N ALA A 73 2.90 8.75 7.06
CA ALA A 73 2.07 9.41 6.06
C ALA A 73 1.53 8.39 5.06
N LEU A 74 0.27 8.50 4.72
CA LEU A 74 -0.41 7.62 3.77
C LEU A 74 -0.83 8.42 2.54
N TYR A 75 -0.38 7.97 1.38
CA TYR A 75 -0.66 8.61 0.11
C TYR A 75 -1.36 7.64 -0.84
N ILE A 76 -2.20 8.18 -1.69
CA ILE A 76 -2.85 7.45 -2.77
C ILE A 76 -2.40 8.05 -4.11
N PRO A 77 -2.36 7.25 -5.19
CA PRO A 77 -1.99 7.79 -6.50
C PRO A 77 -3.07 8.73 -7.03
N ASN A 78 -2.63 9.80 -7.66
CA ASN A 78 -3.54 10.68 -8.37
C ASN A 78 -3.86 10.05 -9.72
N THR A 79 -5.14 9.75 -9.95
CA THR A 79 -5.60 9.08 -11.16
C THR A 79 -6.10 10.05 -12.23
N ASP A 80 -5.78 11.33 -12.13
CA ASP A 80 -6.16 12.33 -13.13
C ASP A 80 -5.48 12.00 -14.47
N PRO A 81 -6.26 11.68 -15.53
CA PRO A 81 -5.69 11.29 -16.82
C PRO A 81 -4.97 12.43 -17.54
N ASP A 82 -5.22 13.68 -17.14
CA ASP A 82 -4.57 14.84 -17.73
C ASP A 82 -3.16 15.09 -17.20
N LYS A 83 -2.74 14.35 -16.15
CA LYS A 83 -1.40 14.46 -15.59
C LYS A 83 -0.51 13.33 -16.10
N GLU A 84 0.55 13.69 -16.80
CA GLU A 84 1.54 12.75 -17.34
C GLU A 84 2.51 12.25 -16.28
N ILE A 85 2.57 12.90 -15.11
CA ILE A 85 3.52 12.58 -14.04
C ILE A 85 2.79 11.87 -12.91
N GLU A 86 3.39 10.79 -12.40
CA GLU A 86 2.91 10.14 -11.19
C GLU A 86 2.89 11.16 -10.07
N ASP A 87 1.70 11.42 -9.57
CA ASP A 87 1.48 12.36 -8.48
C ASP A 87 0.80 11.63 -7.33
N TRP A 88 1.09 12.05 -6.12
CA TRP A 88 0.58 11.44 -4.92
C TRP A 88 -0.28 12.42 -4.15
N LEU A 89 -1.44 11.96 -3.69
CA LEU A 89 -2.35 12.76 -2.87
C LEU A 89 -2.41 12.15 -1.46
N PRO A 90 -2.45 12.98 -0.41
CA PRO A 90 -2.68 12.44 0.93
C PRO A 90 -4.03 11.70 1.00
N TYR A 91 -4.04 10.55 1.64
CA TYR A 91 -5.29 9.82 1.85
C TYR A 91 -6.21 10.64 2.76
N PRO A 92 -7.43 11.02 2.30
CA PRO A 92 -8.22 12.05 3.00
C PRO A 92 -8.77 11.63 4.37
N PHE A 93 -8.89 10.33 4.62
CA PHE A 93 -9.49 9.84 5.86
C PHE A 93 -8.47 9.55 6.96
N LEU A 94 -7.19 9.41 6.61
CA LEU A 94 -6.11 9.22 7.56
C LEU A 94 -4.78 9.59 6.90
N PRO A 95 -4.52 10.90 6.68
CA PRO A 95 -3.34 11.32 5.91
C PRO A 95 -2.03 11.16 6.68
N LYS A 96 -2.04 11.35 7.99
CA LYS A 96 -0.86 11.18 8.85
C LYS A 96 -1.27 10.68 10.22
N THR A 97 -0.44 9.82 10.81
CA THR A 97 -0.68 9.28 12.15
C THR A 97 0.61 8.80 12.79
N THR A 98 0.66 8.82 14.11
CA THR A 98 1.73 8.16 14.87
C THR A 98 1.38 6.70 15.17
N ASP A 99 0.14 6.30 14.92
CA ASP A 99 -0.35 4.93 15.18
C ASP A 99 -0.31 4.11 13.89
N LEU A 100 0.76 3.34 13.73
CA LEU A 100 0.94 2.49 12.56
C LEU A 100 -0.18 1.44 12.46
N THR A 101 -0.65 0.91 13.57
CA THR A 101 -1.72 -0.08 13.57
C THR A 101 -3.02 0.47 12.96
N ALA A 102 -3.38 1.70 13.31
CA ALA A 102 -4.56 2.35 12.73
C ALA A 102 -4.43 2.52 11.22
N LEU A 103 -3.25 2.94 10.76
CA LEU A 103 -2.98 3.13 9.34
C LEU A 103 -3.03 1.80 8.58
N ILE A 104 -2.42 0.76 9.13
CA ILE A 104 -2.41 -0.57 8.52
C ILE A 104 -3.82 -1.16 8.45
N CYS A 105 -4.63 -0.99 9.50
CA CYS A 105 -6.03 -1.44 9.48
C CYS A 105 -6.84 -0.73 8.39
N GLU A 106 -6.61 0.55 8.19
CA GLU A 106 -7.28 1.33 7.14
C GLU A 106 -6.95 0.78 5.76
N ILE A 107 -5.69 0.43 5.52
CA ILE A 107 -5.27 -0.15 4.23
C ILE A 107 -5.84 -1.56 4.05
N GLU A 108 -5.71 -2.41 5.06
CA GLU A 108 -6.15 -3.82 4.98
C GLU A 108 -7.65 -3.94 4.75
N LYS A 109 -8.44 -3.21 5.52
CA LYS A 109 -9.90 -3.26 5.44
C LYS A 109 -10.45 -2.45 4.27
N ASP A 110 -9.73 -1.42 3.86
CA ASP A 110 -10.10 -0.53 2.76
C ASP A 110 -11.58 -0.12 2.81
N PRO A 111 -12.03 0.50 3.93
CA PRO A 111 -13.46 0.78 4.12
C PRO A 111 -14.03 1.76 3.12
N LYS A 112 -13.19 2.54 2.45
CA LYS A 112 -13.59 3.53 1.45
C LYS A 112 -13.28 3.09 0.02
N SER A 113 -12.76 1.88 -0.17
CA SER A 113 -12.43 1.31 -1.49
C SER A 113 -11.44 2.16 -2.30
N TYR A 114 -10.42 2.70 -1.62
CA TYR A 114 -9.38 3.50 -2.27
C TYR A 114 -8.20 2.67 -2.78
N PHE A 115 -7.96 1.49 -2.20
CA PHE A 115 -6.73 0.74 -2.46
C PHE A 115 -6.96 -0.47 -3.34
N TRP A 116 -7.77 -1.36 -2.87
CA TRP A 116 -7.96 -2.67 -3.50
C TRP A 116 -9.32 -2.76 -4.23
#